data_3da6e28ca1a34306153f759eb7dff0bb
#
_entry.id   3da6e28ca1a34306153f759eb7dff0bb
#
_cell.length_a   1.000
_cell.length_b   1.000
_cell.length_c   1.000
_cell.angle_alpha   90.00
_cell.angle_beta   90.00
_cell.angle_gamma   90.00
#
_symmetry.space_group_name_H-M   'P 1'
#
loop_
_entity.id
_entity.type
_entity.pdbx_description
1 polymer ?
#
loop_
_entity_poly.entity_id
_entity_poly.type
_entity_poly.pdbx_seq_one_letter_code
_entity_poly.pdbx_strand_id
1 'polypeptide(L)'
;VSASVTESAAYPAGPIGAIEPTLRADQLFIDFRDVWLAYNDELLAKEQFAVEAIDLKVRQGEFIAIVGPSGCGKSTFMKLATGLRRPSRGQVIIDGREVTGPLKISGMAFQAPSLLPWRTTLDNVLLPLEIVEPYRSQFRQKRAEYAERARMLLRQVGLGGYEDKFPWQLSGGMQQRASICRALIHEPKMLLLDEPFGALDAFTREELWCTLRDLWEAQRFNVILVTHDLRESVFLADTVYVMSKSPGRFVVRREIDLPRPRDLEITYTPEFTAVVHELRGHIGAMRKEGAEVAQ
;
A
#
# COMPACT_ATOMS: atom_id res chain seq x y z
N VAL A 1 10.98 44.45 3.85
CA VAL A 1 11.37 43.48 2.80
C VAL A 1 10.34 42.37 2.85
N SER A 2 9.39 42.45 1.91
CA SER A 2 8.27 41.54 1.73
C SER A 2 8.78 40.27 1.06
N ALA A 3 8.71 39.13 1.75
CA ALA A 3 8.93 37.81 1.15
C ALA A 3 7.63 37.36 0.50
N SER A 4 7.66 37.27 -0.83
CA SER A 4 6.58 36.71 -1.63
C SER A 4 6.42 35.21 -1.34
N VAL A 5 5.23 34.86 -0.86
CA VAL A 5 4.76 33.47 -0.80
C VAL A 5 4.64 32.99 -2.24
N THR A 6 5.46 32.04 -2.64
CA THR A 6 5.36 31.36 -3.93
C THR A 6 4.08 30.54 -3.95
N GLU A 7 3.16 30.93 -4.85
CA GLU A 7 1.98 30.15 -5.22
C GLU A 7 2.38 28.70 -5.54
N SER A 8 1.72 27.78 -4.84
CA SER A 8 1.73 26.34 -5.16
C SER A 8 1.24 26.17 -6.59
N ALA A 9 2.13 25.76 -7.49
CA ALA A 9 1.78 25.42 -8.87
C ALA A 9 0.78 24.25 -8.85
N ALA A 10 -0.46 24.54 -9.20
CA ALA A 10 -1.47 23.54 -9.46
C ALA A 10 -0.96 22.60 -10.57
N TYR A 11 -0.84 21.32 -10.27
CA TYR A 11 -0.43 20.29 -11.22
C TYR A 11 -1.47 20.18 -12.34
N PRO A 12 -1.06 20.21 -13.62
CA PRO A 12 -1.99 19.98 -14.71
C PRO A 12 -2.46 18.51 -14.63
N ALA A 13 -3.75 18.35 -14.33
CA ALA A 13 -4.47 17.09 -14.47
C ALA A 13 -4.62 16.76 -15.97
N GLY A 14 -3.62 16.08 -16.56
CA GLY A 14 -3.72 15.46 -17.86
C GLY A 14 -3.80 13.93 -17.66
N PRO A 15 -4.74 13.23 -18.33
CA PRO A 15 -4.97 11.83 -18.06
C PRO A 15 -3.80 10.97 -18.53
N ILE A 16 -3.14 10.30 -17.60
CA ILE A 16 -2.57 8.97 -17.86
C ILE A 16 -3.80 8.14 -18.16
N GLY A 17 -3.94 7.60 -19.38
CA GLY A 17 -5.12 6.99 -19.95
C GLY A 17 -6.22 6.69 -18.95
N ALA A 18 -7.29 7.44 -18.97
CA ALA A 18 -8.37 7.31 -18.03
C ALA A 18 -8.87 5.87 -18.07
N ILE A 19 -8.58 5.11 -17.02
CA ILE A 19 -9.41 3.97 -16.70
C ILE A 19 -10.77 4.60 -16.43
N GLU A 20 -11.73 4.45 -17.36
CA GLU A 20 -13.09 4.90 -17.14
C GLU A 20 -13.52 4.37 -15.78
N PRO A 21 -13.88 5.22 -14.82
CA PRO A 21 -14.38 4.76 -13.54
C PRO A 21 -15.81 4.25 -13.74
N THR A 22 -15.96 3.01 -14.21
CA THR A 22 -17.18 2.22 -13.99
C THR A 22 -17.19 1.74 -12.53
N LEU A 23 -16.82 2.66 -11.62
CA LEU A 23 -16.76 2.39 -10.20
C LEU A 23 -18.16 2.51 -9.62
N ARG A 24 -18.85 1.40 -9.44
CA ARG A 24 -19.97 1.33 -8.51
C ARG A 24 -19.39 1.27 -7.11
N ALA A 25 -19.56 2.34 -6.34
CA ALA A 25 -19.05 2.49 -4.97
C ALA A 25 -19.55 1.40 -3.98
N ASP A 26 -20.50 0.58 -4.42
CA ASP A 26 -21.10 -0.54 -3.69
C ASP A 26 -20.49 -1.91 -4.03
N GLN A 27 -19.60 -1.98 -5.05
CA GLN A 27 -19.00 -3.25 -5.47
C GLN A 27 -17.79 -3.61 -4.60
N LEU A 28 -17.81 -4.81 -4.01
CA LEU A 28 -16.67 -5.37 -3.31
C LEU A 28 -15.56 -5.72 -4.30
N PHE A 29 -14.35 -5.23 -4.01
CA PHE A 29 -13.15 -5.54 -4.76
C PHE A 29 -12.32 -6.65 -4.11
N ILE A 30 -12.22 -6.62 -2.75
CA ILE A 30 -11.53 -7.64 -1.96
C ILE A 30 -12.53 -8.23 -0.99
N ASP A 31 -12.61 -9.57 -0.92
CA ASP A 31 -13.47 -10.30 0.00
C ASP A 31 -12.72 -11.53 0.54
N PHE A 32 -12.32 -11.46 1.80
CA PHE A 32 -11.75 -12.58 2.56
C PHE A 32 -12.89 -13.19 3.38
N ARG A 33 -13.09 -14.49 3.26
CA ARG A 33 -14.17 -15.22 3.92
C ARG A 33 -13.59 -16.33 4.78
N ASP A 34 -13.61 -16.13 6.09
CA ASP A 34 -13.12 -17.09 7.10
C ASP A 34 -11.73 -17.64 6.72
N VAL A 35 -10.77 -16.75 6.47
CA VAL A 35 -9.45 -17.13 5.96
C VAL A 35 -8.49 -17.47 7.07
N TRP A 36 -7.89 -18.68 6.96
CA TRP A 36 -6.90 -19.22 7.88
C TRP A 36 -5.64 -19.62 7.11
N LEU A 37 -4.46 -19.43 7.69
CA LEU A 37 -3.21 -19.90 7.09
C LEU A 37 -2.28 -20.54 8.13
N ALA A 38 -1.94 -21.80 7.90
CA ALA A 38 -0.77 -22.48 8.47
C ALA A 38 0.34 -22.57 7.41
N TYR A 39 1.61 -22.41 7.81
CA TYR A 39 2.72 -22.35 6.85
C TYR A 39 3.11 -23.71 6.26
N ASN A 40 2.77 -24.81 6.95
CA ASN A 40 3.04 -26.18 6.51
C ASN A 40 1.99 -27.14 7.08
N ASP A 41 1.99 -28.39 6.59
CA ASP A 41 1.03 -29.42 6.97
C ASP A 41 1.17 -29.84 8.43
N GLU A 42 2.38 -29.78 9.01
CA GLU A 42 2.62 -30.09 10.43
C GLU A 42 1.92 -29.06 11.34
N LEU A 43 2.05 -27.77 11.02
CA LEU A 43 1.38 -26.70 11.77
C LEU A 43 -0.14 -26.76 11.56
N LEU A 44 -0.59 -27.11 10.36
CA LEU A 44 -2.01 -27.29 10.06
C LEU A 44 -2.60 -28.46 10.88
N ALA A 45 -1.89 -29.57 10.96
CA ALA A 45 -2.30 -30.73 11.77
C ALA A 45 -2.35 -30.43 13.28
N LYS A 46 -1.50 -29.51 13.76
CA LYS A 46 -1.47 -29.01 15.13
C LYS A 46 -2.41 -27.81 15.36
N GLU A 47 -3.20 -27.41 14.35
CA GLU A 47 -4.05 -26.22 14.37
C GLU A 47 -3.31 -24.92 14.77
N GLN A 48 -2.04 -24.81 14.38
CA GLN A 48 -1.23 -23.63 14.63
C GLN A 48 -1.22 -22.72 13.40
N PHE A 49 -2.00 -21.64 13.46
CA PHE A 49 -2.18 -20.71 12.37
C PHE A 49 -1.37 -19.43 12.57
N ALA A 50 -0.83 -18.91 11.47
CA ALA A 50 -0.19 -17.59 11.43
C ALA A 50 -1.25 -16.47 11.38
N VAL A 51 -2.35 -16.70 10.66
CA VAL A 51 -3.57 -15.89 10.67
C VAL A 51 -4.79 -16.79 10.77
N GLU A 52 -5.82 -16.30 11.42
CA GLU A 52 -6.99 -17.09 11.79
C GLU A 52 -8.26 -16.26 11.67
N ALA A 53 -9.31 -16.86 11.06
CA ALA A 53 -10.63 -16.28 10.93
C ALA A 53 -10.59 -14.83 10.40
N ILE A 54 -9.83 -14.61 9.32
CA ILE A 54 -9.77 -13.30 8.69
C ILE A 54 -10.99 -13.11 7.81
N ASP A 55 -11.86 -12.19 8.21
CA ASP A 55 -12.95 -11.65 7.41
C ASP A 55 -12.64 -10.21 7.05
N LEU A 56 -12.61 -9.89 5.76
CA LEU A 56 -12.30 -8.55 5.26
C LEU A 56 -13.09 -8.25 4.00
N LYS A 57 -13.76 -7.11 3.98
CA LYS A 57 -14.45 -6.61 2.79
C LYS A 57 -13.97 -5.21 2.46
N VAL A 58 -13.40 -5.05 1.26
CA VAL A 58 -12.90 -3.75 0.76
C VAL A 58 -13.66 -3.40 -0.51
N ARG A 59 -14.20 -2.19 -0.54
CA ARG A 59 -14.91 -1.67 -1.71
C ARG A 59 -13.91 -1.28 -2.80
N GLN A 60 -14.39 -1.16 -4.01
CA GLN A 60 -13.56 -0.70 -5.11
C GLN A 60 -13.09 0.75 -4.87
N GLY A 61 -11.81 1.01 -5.11
CA GLY A 61 -11.19 2.33 -4.91
C GLY A 61 -10.95 2.71 -3.45
N GLU A 62 -11.19 1.81 -2.50
CA GLU A 62 -10.97 2.07 -1.07
C GLU A 62 -9.48 1.95 -0.70
N PHE A 63 -9.02 2.84 0.15
CA PHE A 63 -7.71 2.80 0.79
C PHE A 63 -7.85 2.23 2.20
N ILE A 64 -7.32 1.05 2.46
CA ILE A 64 -7.29 0.48 3.80
C ILE A 64 -5.90 0.46 4.39
N ALA A 65 -5.81 0.58 5.72
CA ALA A 65 -4.57 0.35 6.45
C ALA A 65 -4.74 -0.81 7.44
N ILE A 66 -3.69 -1.61 7.56
CA ILE A 66 -3.60 -2.70 8.54
C ILE A 66 -2.49 -2.36 9.51
N VAL A 67 -2.85 -2.17 10.76
CA VAL A 67 -1.92 -1.84 11.84
C VAL A 67 -1.86 -2.95 12.87
N GLY A 68 -0.73 -3.09 13.54
CA GLY A 68 -0.57 -4.09 14.58
C GLY A 68 0.89 -4.29 14.96
N PRO A 69 1.18 -5.00 16.07
CA PRO A 69 2.52 -5.25 16.54
C PRO A 69 3.36 -6.08 15.55
N SER A 70 4.68 -6.07 15.70
CA SER A 70 5.56 -6.91 14.89
C SER A 70 5.23 -8.40 15.11
N GLY A 71 5.21 -9.17 14.01
CA GLY A 71 4.91 -10.60 14.04
C GLY A 71 3.42 -10.96 14.19
N CYS A 72 2.49 -10.00 14.08
CA CYS A 72 1.05 -10.29 14.16
C CYS A 72 0.44 -10.92 12.88
N GLY A 73 1.22 -11.13 11.80
CA GLY A 73 0.70 -11.74 10.58
C GLY A 73 0.47 -10.79 9.41
N LYS A 74 0.84 -9.50 9.49
CA LYS A 74 0.64 -8.51 8.42
C LYS A 74 1.26 -8.94 7.08
N SER A 75 2.52 -9.37 7.10
CA SER A 75 3.20 -9.87 5.88
C SER A 75 2.59 -11.20 5.39
N THR A 76 2.01 -12.00 6.29
CA THR A 76 1.24 -13.20 5.93
C THR A 76 -0.05 -12.82 5.20
N PHE A 77 -0.78 -11.83 5.73
CA PHE A 77 -1.96 -11.26 5.06
C PHE A 77 -1.62 -10.73 3.67
N MET A 78 -0.51 -9.99 3.52
CA MET A 78 -0.04 -9.50 2.21
C MET A 78 0.21 -10.64 1.21
N LYS A 79 0.78 -11.76 1.66
CA LYS A 79 1.00 -12.94 0.80
C LYS A 79 -0.31 -13.59 0.36
N LEU A 80 -1.34 -13.58 1.21
CA LEU A 80 -2.69 -14.04 0.85
C LEU A 80 -3.34 -13.07 -0.16
N ALA A 81 -3.30 -11.77 0.10
CA ALA A 81 -3.86 -10.74 -0.77
C ALA A 81 -3.20 -10.67 -2.16
N THR A 82 -1.92 -11.04 -2.27
CA THR A 82 -1.21 -11.11 -3.56
C THR A 82 -1.31 -12.45 -4.27
N GLY A 83 -1.88 -13.48 -3.61
CA GLY A 83 -1.93 -14.84 -4.13
C GLY A 83 -0.59 -15.58 -4.09
N LEU A 84 0.43 -15.03 -3.41
CA LEU A 84 1.72 -15.70 -3.18
C LEU A 84 1.59 -16.89 -2.22
N ARG A 85 0.53 -16.91 -1.42
CA ARG A 85 0.13 -18.05 -0.59
C ARG A 85 -1.37 -18.27 -0.72
N ARG A 86 -1.78 -19.53 -0.77
CA ARG A 86 -3.19 -19.92 -0.69
C ARG A 86 -3.59 -20.08 0.77
N PRO A 87 -4.82 -19.76 1.13
CA PRO A 87 -5.33 -20.03 2.46
C PRO A 87 -5.36 -21.55 2.73
N SER A 88 -5.17 -21.95 4.00
CA SER A 88 -5.37 -23.33 4.44
C SER A 88 -6.85 -23.66 4.61
N ARG A 89 -7.66 -22.65 4.99
CA ARG A 89 -9.13 -22.71 5.09
C ARG A 89 -9.70 -21.37 4.63
N GLY A 90 -10.97 -21.37 4.19
CA GLY A 90 -11.66 -20.18 3.70
C GLY A 90 -11.30 -19.80 2.26
N GLN A 91 -11.72 -18.63 1.84
CA GLN A 91 -11.57 -18.14 0.46
C GLN A 91 -11.12 -16.69 0.41
N VAL A 92 -10.29 -16.38 -0.57
CA VAL A 92 -9.91 -14.99 -0.93
C VAL A 92 -10.43 -14.71 -2.33
N ILE A 93 -11.27 -13.69 -2.47
CA ILE A 93 -11.86 -13.26 -3.75
C ILE A 93 -11.39 -11.84 -4.01
N ILE A 94 -10.79 -11.58 -5.18
CA ILE A 94 -10.32 -10.26 -5.60
C ILE A 94 -10.77 -10.00 -7.03
N ASP A 95 -11.33 -8.82 -7.28
CA ASP A 95 -11.93 -8.45 -8.58
C ASP A 95 -12.94 -9.49 -9.08
N GLY A 96 -13.77 -10.01 -8.16
CA GLY A 96 -14.79 -11.01 -8.43
C GLY A 96 -14.27 -12.42 -8.73
N ARG A 97 -12.97 -12.69 -8.55
CA ARG A 97 -12.36 -14.00 -8.84
C ARG A 97 -11.65 -14.55 -7.61
N GLU A 98 -11.77 -15.86 -7.41
CA GLU A 98 -11.02 -16.55 -6.37
C GLU A 98 -9.52 -16.51 -6.66
N VAL A 99 -8.73 -16.19 -5.63
CA VAL A 99 -7.27 -16.07 -5.71
C VAL A 99 -6.63 -17.44 -5.59
N THR A 100 -6.25 -18.02 -6.73
CA THR A 100 -5.61 -19.34 -6.81
C THR A 100 -4.10 -19.27 -7.09
N GLY A 101 -3.53 -18.10 -7.25
CA GLY A 101 -2.11 -17.86 -7.53
C GLY A 101 -1.78 -16.37 -7.63
N PRO A 102 -0.52 -16.02 -7.96
CA PRO A 102 -0.06 -14.64 -8.00
C PRO A 102 -0.89 -13.73 -8.92
N LEU A 103 -1.30 -12.59 -8.39
CA LEU A 103 -2.17 -11.64 -9.07
C LEU A 103 -1.34 -10.64 -9.92
N LYS A 104 -1.58 -10.62 -11.23
CA LYS A 104 -0.94 -9.66 -12.15
C LYS A 104 -1.52 -8.25 -12.09
N ILE A 105 -2.68 -8.10 -11.43
CA ILE A 105 -3.37 -6.81 -11.26
C ILE A 105 -2.89 -6.05 -10.01
N SER A 106 -1.91 -6.58 -9.30
CA SER A 106 -1.37 -5.97 -8.08
C SER A 106 0.02 -5.38 -8.31
N GLY A 107 0.24 -4.16 -7.81
CA GLY A 107 1.55 -3.57 -7.60
C GLY A 107 1.98 -3.74 -6.15
N MET A 108 3.29 -3.87 -5.90
CA MET A 108 3.79 -4.03 -4.53
C MET A 108 5.05 -3.19 -4.30
N ALA A 109 5.06 -2.42 -3.21
CA ALA A 109 6.24 -1.74 -2.71
C ALA A 109 6.55 -2.22 -1.29
N PHE A 110 7.81 -2.53 -1.05
CA PHE A 110 8.31 -3.09 0.20
C PHE A 110 8.96 -2.03 1.07
N GLN A 111 9.20 -2.34 2.33
CA GLN A 111 9.94 -1.51 3.28
C GLN A 111 11.34 -1.15 2.75
N ALA A 112 12.06 -2.13 2.22
CA ALA A 112 13.27 -1.88 1.43
C ALA A 112 12.87 -1.64 -0.03
N PRO A 113 13.34 -0.57 -0.69
CA PRO A 113 12.95 -0.25 -2.07
C PRO A 113 13.26 -1.36 -3.08
N SER A 114 14.24 -2.23 -2.79
CA SER A 114 14.63 -3.39 -3.59
C SER A 114 14.83 -3.07 -5.08
N LEU A 115 15.37 -1.88 -5.37
CA LEU A 115 15.74 -1.49 -6.72
C LEU A 115 16.92 -2.32 -7.19
N LEU A 116 16.94 -2.70 -8.48
CA LEU A 116 18.04 -3.42 -9.08
C LEU A 116 19.27 -2.48 -9.22
N PRO A 117 20.38 -2.73 -8.52
CA PRO A 117 21.47 -1.78 -8.45
C PRO A 117 22.18 -1.56 -9.80
N TRP A 118 22.10 -2.48 -10.73
CA TRP A 118 22.68 -2.39 -12.08
C TRP A 118 21.76 -1.73 -13.11
N ARG A 119 20.57 -1.27 -12.71
CA ARG A 119 19.62 -0.55 -13.57
C ARG A 119 19.50 0.89 -13.13
N THR A 120 19.27 1.79 -14.07
CA THR A 120 18.93 3.18 -13.78
C THR A 120 17.59 3.27 -13.07
N THR A 121 17.24 4.45 -12.53
CA THR A 121 15.93 4.73 -11.94
C THR A 121 14.81 4.45 -12.94
N LEU A 122 14.96 4.95 -14.17
CA LEU A 122 13.99 4.72 -15.25
C LEU A 122 13.82 3.23 -15.56
N ASP A 123 14.93 2.50 -15.74
CA ASP A 123 14.87 1.07 -16.07
C ASP A 123 14.33 0.22 -14.90
N ASN A 124 14.52 0.65 -13.66
CA ASN A 124 13.88 0.05 -12.50
C ASN A 124 12.36 0.24 -12.53
N VAL A 125 11.89 1.45 -12.85
CA VAL A 125 10.45 1.73 -12.96
C VAL A 125 9.82 0.95 -14.11
N LEU A 126 10.52 0.78 -15.23
CA LEU A 126 10.03 0.03 -16.41
C LEU A 126 9.97 -1.49 -16.20
N LEU A 127 10.67 -2.04 -15.21
CA LEU A 127 10.82 -3.48 -15.01
C LEU A 127 9.50 -4.29 -15.03
N PRO A 128 8.39 -3.86 -14.38
CA PRO A 128 7.14 -4.61 -14.44
C PRO A 128 6.59 -4.75 -15.86
N LEU A 129 6.81 -3.77 -16.74
CA LEU A 129 6.33 -3.82 -18.13
C LEU A 129 7.11 -4.81 -19.00
N GLU A 130 8.30 -5.22 -18.56
CA GLU A 130 9.08 -6.30 -19.20
C GLU A 130 8.55 -7.69 -18.81
N ILE A 131 7.70 -7.80 -17.79
CA ILE A 131 7.29 -9.06 -17.18
C ILE A 131 5.79 -9.31 -17.34
N VAL A 132 4.95 -8.28 -17.14
CA VAL A 132 3.49 -8.40 -17.06
C VAL A 132 2.85 -8.26 -18.45
N GLU A 133 2.00 -9.23 -18.83
CA GLU A 133 1.16 -9.09 -20.03
C GLU A 133 -0.02 -8.13 -19.79
N PRO A 134 -0.44 -7.35 -20.80
CA PRO A 134 0.00 -7.36 -22.21
C PRO A 134 1.24 -6.52 -22.51
N TYR A 135 1.80 -5.82 -21.53
CA TYR A 135 2.93 -4.89 -21.73
C TYR A 135 4.18 -5.60 -22.25
N ARG A 136 4.48 -6.79 -21.71
CA ARG A 136 5.65 -7.58 -22.07
C ARG A 136 5.73 -7.87 -23.59
N SER A 137 4.65 -8.33 -24.18
CA SER A 137 4.60 -8.65 -25.61
C SER A 137 4.79 -7.42 -26.49
N GLN A 138 4.41 -6.23 -26.01
CA GLN A 138 4.51 -4.96 -26.74
C GLN A 138 5.75 -4.13 -26.34
N PHE A 139 6.54 -4.58 -25.37
CA PHE A 139 7.56 -3.75 -24.71
C PHE A 139 8.60 -3.18 -25.68
N ARG A 140 9.13 -4.01 -26.60
CA ARG A 140 10.13 -3.56 -27.58
C ARG A 140 9.55 -2.49 -28.51
N GLN A 141 8.32 -2.68 -28.97
CA GLN A 141 7.66 -1.79 -29.92
C GLN A 141 7.25 -0.45 -29.27
N LYS A 142 6.77 -0.50 -28.01
CA LYS A 142 6.25 0.68 -27.27
C LYS A 142 7.21 1.23 -26.22
N ARG A 143 8.50 0.85 -26.25
CA ARG A 143 9.46 1.25 -25.20
C ARG A 143 9.55 2.77 -25.02
N ALA A 144 9.45 3.54 -26.09
CA ALA A 144 9.50 5.02 -26.01
C ALA A 144 8.26 5.58 -25.28
N GLU A 145 7.05 5.07 -25.57
CA GLU A 145 5.81 5.42 -24.92
C GLU A 145 5.87 5.08 -23.42
N TYR A 146 6.31 3.88 -23.09
CA TYR A 146 6.45 3.43 -21.69
C TYR A 146 7.50 4.23 -20.92
N ALA A 147 8.61 4.61 -21.57
CA ALA A 147 9.63 5.45 -20.97
C ALA A 147 9.09 6.84 -20.64
N GLU A 148 8.26 7.44 -21.52
CA GLU A 148 7.66 8.73 -21.24
C GLU A 148 6.65 8.64 -20.09
N ARG A 149 5.84 7.59 -20.04
CA ARG A 149 4.95 7.33 -18.92
C ARG A 149 5.73 7.17 -17.59
N ALA A 150 6.84 6.45 -17.60
CA ALA A 150 7.70 6.31 -16.42
C ALA A 150 8.30 7.67 -15.99
N ARG A 151 8.72 8.52 -16.94
CA ARG A 151 9.19 9.88 -16.64
C ARG A 151 8.09 10.74 -16.04
N MET A 152 6.85 10.63 -16.53
CA MET A 152 5.71 11.35 -15.94
C MET A 152 5.49 10.95 -14.48
N LEU A 153 5.48 9.65 -14.18
CA LEU A 153 5.37 9.15 -12.80
C LEU A 153 6.52 9.66 -11.92
N LEU A 154 7.77 9.59 -12.42
CA LEU A 154 8.94 10.09 -11.70
C LEU A 154 8.83 11.60 -11.42
N ARG A 155 8.36 12.40 -12.36
CA ARG A 155 8.10 13.84 -12.14
C ARG A 155 7.05 14.06 -11.06
N GLN A 156 5.95 13.30 -11.07
CA GLN A 156 4.88 13.41 -10.07
C GLN A 156 5.36 13.16 -8.63
N VAL A 157 6.35 12.28 -8.47
CA VAL A 157 6.94 12.00 -7.14
C VAL A 157 8.20 12.85 -6.85
N GLY A 158 8.47 13.90 -7.63
CA GLY A 158 9.61 14.78 -7.43
C GLY A 158 10.97 14.18 -7.81
N LEU A 159 10.99 13.19 -8.71
CA LEU A 159 12.20 12.54 -9.23
C LEU A 159 12.52 12.92 -10.69
N GLY A 160 11.97 14.02 -11.19
CA GLY A 160 12.36 14.58 -12.50
C GLY A 160 13.84 14.96 -12.50
N GLY A 161 14.58 14.52 -13.54
CA GLY A 161 16.03 14.72 -13.65
C GLY A 161 16.90 13.63 -12.99
N TYR A 162 16.27 12.62 -12.36
CA TYR A 162 16.98 11.48 -11.73
C TYR A 162 16.78 10.17 -12.50
N GLU A 163 16.25 10.22 -13.71
CA GLU A 163 15.91 9.05 -14.53
C GLU A 163 17.11 8.16 -14.83
N ASP A 164 18.25 8.79 -15.13
CA ASP A 164 19.52 8.10 -15.50
C ASP A 164 20.40 7.78 -14.28
N LYS A 165 19.97 8.14 -13.07
CA LYS A 165 20.71 7.83 -11.84
C LYS A 165 20.51 6.37 -11.45
N PHE A 166 21.56 5.78 -10.88
CA PHE A 166 21.50 4.45 -10.29
C PHE A 166 21.02 4.51 -8.83
N PRO A 167 20.50 3.42 -8.25
CA PRO A 167 20.00 3.40 -6.88
C PRO A 167 20.97 3.97 -5.83
N TRP A 168 22.25 3.67 -5.92
CA TRP A 168 23.26 4.19 -4.98
C TRP A 168 23.51 5.70 -5.07
N GLN A 169 23.01 6.37 -6.09
CA GLN A 169 23.08 7.82 -6.26
C GLN A 169 21.84 8.53 -5.72
N LEU A 170 20.87 7.78 -5.20
CA LEU A 170 19.61 8.27 -4.66
C LEU A 170 19.61 8.18 -3.14
N SER A 171 18.98 9.16 -2.47
CA SER A 171 18.64 9.02 -1.05
C SER A 171 17.64 7.89 -0.81
N GLY A 172 17.51 7.42 0.43
CA GLY A 172 16.53 6.39 0.79
C GLY A 172 15.10 6.76 0.42
N GLY A 173 14.69 8.01 0.66
CA GLY A 173 13.38 8.53 0.26
C GLY A 173 13.19 8.56 -1.25
N MET A 174 14.21 8.96 -2.01
CA MET A 174 14.17 8.92 -3.48
C MET A 174 14.03 7.49 -4.01
N GLN A 175 14.76 6.55 -3.43
CA GLN A 175 14.63 5.13 -3.79
C GLN A 175 13.23 4.61 -3.49
N GLN A 176 12.64 5.01 -2.37
CA GLN A 176 11.28 4.61 -2.00
C GLN A 176 10.24 5.18 -2.98
N ARG A 177 10.36 6.47 -3.36
CA ARG A 177 9.51 7.08 -4.39
C ARG A 177 9.63 6.34 -5.73
N ALA A 178 10.84 5.99 -6.17
CA ALA A 178 11.05 5.19 -7.39
C ALA A 178 10.44 3.79 -7.28
N SER A 179 10.50 3.15 -6.11
CA SER A 179 9.86 1.86 -5.83
C SER A 179 8.34 1.92 -5.97
N ILE A 180 7.70 2.99 -5.49
CA ILE A 180 6.26 3.23 -5.67
C ILE A 180 5.93 3.44 -7.15
N CYS A 181 6.72 4.24 -7.90
CA CYS A 181 6.54 4.39 -9.34
C CYS A 181 6.63 3.04 -10.07
N ARG A 182 7.60 2.19 -9.68
CA ARG A 182 7.73 0.84 -10.22
C ARG A 182 6.49 -0.01 -9.95
N ALA A 183 5.92 0.10 -8.75
CA ALA A 183 4.70 -0.63 -8.41
C ALA A 183 3.45 -0.14 -9.16
N LEU A 184 3.44 1.11 -9.65
CA LEU A 184 2.31 1.74 -10.33
C LEU A 184 2.39 1.72 -11.86
N ILE A 185 3.58 1.51 -12.47
CA ILE A 185 3.80 1.72 -13.90
C ILE A 185 2.92 0.84 -14.81
N HIS A 186 2.53 -0.36 -14.36
CA HIS A 186 1.68 -1.29 -15.09
C HIS A 186 0.19 -1.10 -14.80
N GLU A 187 -0.20 0.05 -14.19
CA GLU A 187 -1.60 0.42 -13.85
C GLU A 187 -2.33 -0.67 -13.06
N PRO A 188 -1.81 -1.04 -11.89
CA PRO A 188 -2.43 -2.08 -11.10
C PRO A 188 -3.80 -1.63 -10.58
N LYS A 189 -4.77 -2.56 -10.49
CA LYS A 189 -6.04 -2.30 -9.81
C LYS A 189 -5.89 -2.23 -8.29
N MET A 190 -4.80 -2.79 -7.74
CA MET A 190 -4.51 -2.84 -6.31
C MET A 190 -3.03 -2.58 -6.05
N LEU A 191 -2.74 -1.66 -5.14
CA LEU A 191 -1.40 -1.36 -4.64
C LEU A 191 -1.25 -1.87 -3.21
N LEU A 192 -0.21 -2.67 -2.97
CA LEU A 192 0.14 -3.17 -1.64
C LEU A 192 1.43 -2.49 -1.18
N LEU A 193 1.41 -1.96 0.02
CA LEU A 193 2.50 -1.21 0.63
C LEU A 193 2.87 -1.84 1.96
N ASP A 194 4.07 -2.44 2.05
CA ASP A 194 4.56 -3.09 3.27
C ASP A 194 5.57 -2.18 3.97
N GLU A 195 5.11 -1.46 5.01
CA GLU A 195 5.87 -0.48 5.79
C GLU A 195 6.70 0.52 4.95
N PRO A 196 6.12 1.15 3.91
CA PRO A 196 6.86 1.87 2.86
C PRO A 196 7.57 3.13 3.39
N PHE A 197 7.21 3.60 4.57
CA PHE A 197 7.72 4.86 5.13
C PHE A 197 8.65 4.67 6.34
N GLY A 198 8.83 3.42 6.80
CA GLY A 198 9.49 3.11 8.06
C GLY A 198 10.96 3.52 8.16
N ALA A 199 11.66 3.62 7.03
CA ALA A 199 13.09 3.99 6.97
C ALA A 199 13.34 5.48 6.68
N LEU A 200 12.28 6.31 6.63
CA LEU A 200 12.37 7.72 6.24
C LEU A 200 12.37 8.65 7.45
N ASP A 201 13.06 9.78 7.32
CA ASP A 201 12.93 10.91 8.27
C ASP A 201 11.51 11.51 8.21
N ALA A 202 11.16 12.29 9.23
CA ALA A 202 9.79 12.77 9.41
C ALA A 202 9.30 13.63 8.22
N PHE A 203 10.13 14.55 7.72
CA PHE A 203 9.74 15.45 6.63
C PHE A 203 9.55 14.70 5.31
N THR A 204 10.53 13.86 4.94
CA THR A 204 10.45 13.02 3.74
C THR A 204 9.25 12.07 3.77
N ARG A 205 8.89 11.57 4.97
CA ARG A 205 7.72 10.71 5.18
C ARG A 205 6.42 11.46 4.90
N GLU A 206 6.25 12.65 5.48
CA GLU A 206 5.07 13.49 5.29
C GLU A 206 4.89 13.93 3.83
N GLU A 207 5.99 14.30 3.15
CA GLU A 207 5.96 14.57 1.71
C GLU A 207 5.49 13.35 0.90
N LEU A 208 5.94 12.15 1.28
CA LEU A 208 5.56 10.93 0.58
C LEU A 208 4.11 10.53 0.87
N TRP A 209 3.58 10.81 2.06
CA TRP A 209 2.14 10.65 2.34
C TRP A 209 1.30 11.52 1.42
N CYS A 210 1.65 12.81 1.28
CA CYS A 210 0.95 13.72 0.36
C CYS A 210 1.04 13.22 -1.09
N THR A 211 2.23 12.80 -1.53
CA THR A 211 2.44 12.26 -2.87
C THR A 211 1.56 11.02 -3.13
N LEU A 212 1.52 10.08 -2.19
CA LEU A 212 0.71 8.87 -2.32
C LEU A 212 -0.79 9.18 -2.28
N ARG A 213 -1.23 10.10 -1.40
CA ARG A 213 -2.61 10.60 -1.38
C ARG A 213 -3.02 11.15 -2.74
N ASP A 214 -2.20 12.04 -3.32
CA ASP A 214 -2.51 12.71 -4.58
C ASP A 214 -2.57 11.70 -5.74
N LEU A 215 -1.64 10.75 -5.80
CA LEU A 215 -1.66 9.65 -6.77
C LEU A 215 -2.91 8.79 -6.64
N TRP A 216 -3.30 8.45 -5.41
CA TRP A 216 -4.48 7.63 -5.17
C TRP A 216 -5.78 8.40 -5.46
N GLU A 217 -5.88 9.68 -5.08
CA GLU A 217 -7.06 10.51 -5.36
C GLU A 217 -7.29 10.71 -6.86
N ALA A 218 -6.22 10.79 -7.64
CA ALA A 218 -6.29 10.93 -9.09
C ALA A 218 -6.77 9.66 -9.81
N GLN A 219 -6.44 8.47 -9.28
CA GLN A 219 -6.64 7.20 -10.00
C GLN A 219 -7.63 6.25 -9.33
N ARG A 220 -7.85 6.39 -8.01
CA ARG A 220 -8.80 5.58 -7.21
C ARG A 220 -8.62 4.06 -7.34
N PHE A 221 -7.38 3.58 -7.43
CA PHE A 221 -7.08 2.15 -7.28
C PHE A 221 -7.23 1.70 -5.82
N ASN A 222 -7.41 0.41 -5.57
CA ASN A 222 -7.42 -0.10 -4.20
C ASN A 222 -6.04 -0.04 -3.57
N VAL A 223 -5.95 0.32 -2.29
CA VAL A 223 -4.68 0.32 -1.55
C VAL A 223 -4.82 -0.49 -0.27
N ILE A 224 -3.82 -1.33 -0.02
CA ILE A 224 -3.59 -2.00 1.26
C ILE A 224 -2.25 -1.49 1.80
N LEU A 225 -2.30 -0.67 2.83
CA LEU A 225 -1.12 -0.20 3.56
C LEU A 225 -0.93 -1.04 4.82
N VAL A 226 0.20 -1.70 4.93
CA VAL A 226 0.64 -2.35 6.18
C VAL A 226 1.63 -1.44 6.87
N THR A 227 1.35 -1.09 8.12
CA THR A 227 2.21 -0.19 8.89
C THR A 227 2.09 -0.42 10.39
N HIS A 228 3.04 0.10 11.15
CA HIS A 228 2.97 0.22 12.59
C HIS A 228 2.74 1.69 13.05
N ASP A 229 2.73 2.64 12.12
CA ASP A 229 2.48 4.06 12.40
C ASP A 229 0.98 4.37 12.26
N LEU A 230 0.36 4.79 13.38
CA LEU A 230 -1.06 5.13 13.42
C LEU A 230 -1.36 6.46 12.73
N ARG A 231 -0.42 7.41 12.72
CA ARG A 231 -0.63 8.71 12.08
C ARG A 231 -0.75 8.54 10.56
N GLU A 232 0.17 7.77 9.95
CA GLU A 232 0.08 7.49 8.51
C GLU A 232 -1.18 6.69 8.15
N SER A 233 -1.58 5.73 8.98
CA SER A 233 -2.80 4.96 8.74
C SER A 233 -4.06 5.83 8.77
N VAL A 234 -4.18 6.75 9.74
CA VAL A 234 -5.31 7.68 9.85
C VAL A 234 -5.27 8.75 8.76
N PHE A 235 -4.07 9.22 8.37
CA PHE A 235 -3.92 10.22 7.32
C PHE A 235 -4.33 9.69 5.95
N LEU A 236 -3.94 8.45 5.61
CA LEU A 236 -4.10 7.90 4.27
C LEU A 236 -5.37 7.08 4.08
N ALA A 237 -5.77 6.26 5.05
CA ALA A 237 -6.80 5.25 4.83
C ALA A 237 -8.22 5.76 5.02
N ASP A 238 -9.17 5.11 4.33
CA ASP A 238 -10.62 5.25 4.59
C ASP A 238 -11.04 4.35 5.76
N THR A 239 -10.39 3.18 5.89
CA THR A 239 -10.65 2.22 6.96
C THR A 239 -9.33 1.68 7.53
N VAL A 240 -9.21 1.66 8.85
CA VAL A 240 -8.07 1.07 9.56
C VAL A 240 -8.51 -0.22 10.25
N TYR A 241 -7.75 -1.28 10.00
CA TYR A 241 -7.90 -2.57 10.66
C TYR A 241 -6.77 -2.79 11.65
N VAL A 242 -7.12 -3.15 12.89
CA VAL A 242 -6.13 -3.50 13.92
C VAL A 242 -6.02 -5.01 14.00
N MET A 243 -4.78 -5.53 13.87
CA MET A 243 -4.50 -6.96 13.87
C MET A 243 -3.88 -7.40 15.19
N SER A 244 -4.43 -8.45 15.82
CA SER A 244 -3.90 -9.08 17.03
C SER A 244 -2.65 -9.90 16.74
N LYS A 245 -1.94 -10.30 17.81
CA LYS A 245 -0.74 -11.15 17.70
C LYS A 245 -1.08 -12.61 18.04
N SER A 246 -0.58 -13.53 17.22
CA SER A 246 -0.44 -14.97 17.47
C SER A 246 -1.69 -15.67 18.03
N PRO A 247 -2.61 -16.07 17.21
CA PRO A 247 -2.68 -15.90 15.76
C PRO A 247 -3.15 -14.50 15.36
N GLY A 248 -2.79 -14.08 14.14
CA GLY A 248 -3.23 -12.79 13.60
C GLY A 248 -4.72 -12.82 13.28
N ARG A 249 -5.51 -11.94 13.94
CA ARG A 249 -6.95 -11.74 13.69
C ARG A 249 -7.23 -10.25 13.57
N PHE A 250 -8.22 -9.85 12.80
CA PHE A 250 -8.73 -8.48 12.87
C PHE A 250 -9.63 -8.31 14.09
N VAL A 251 -9.22 -7.45 15.01
CA VAL A 251 -9.94 -7.22 16.28
C VAL A 251 -10.68 -5.88 16.30
N VAL A 252 -10.26 -4.93 15.45
CA VAL A 252 -10.91 -3.63 15.30
C VAL A 252 -10.98 -3.30 13.82
N ARG A 253 -12.13 -2.79 13.39
CA ARG A 253 -12.34 -2.10 12.11
C ARG A 253 -12.83 -0.69 12.43
N ARG A 254 -12.07 0.32 12.01
CA ARG A 254 -12.39 1.73 12.25
C ARG A 254 -12.44 2.49 10.92
N GLU A 255 -13.61 2.96 10.53
CA GLU A 255 -13.79 3.90 9.43
C GLU A 255 -13.28 5.28 9.85
N ILE A 256 -12.61 5.99 8.96
CA ILE A 256 -11.99 7.28 9.23
C ILE A 256 -12.85 8.39 8.62
N ASP A 257 -13.72 8.98 9.42
CA ASP A 257 -14.66 10.04 9.04
C ASP A 257 -14.00 11.43 9.03
N LEU A 258 -12.82 11.53 8.46
CA LEU A 258 -12.12 12.81 8.28
C LEU A 258 -12.28 13.28 6.82
N PRO A 259 -12.49 14.59 6.58
CA PRO A 259 -12.72 15.10 5.24
C PRO A 259 -11.54 14.84 4.32
N ARG A 260 -11.80 14.68 3.02
CA ARG A 260 -10.80 14.57 1.95
C ARG A 260 -10.89 15.77 0.99
N PRO A 261 -9.80 16.19 0.35
CA PRO A 261 -8.44 15.69 0.52
C PRO A 261 -7.89 16.06 1.91
N ARG A 262 -7.16 15.14 2.53
CA ARG A 262 -6.50 15.40 3.81
C ARG A 262 -5.16 16.07 3.56
N ASP A 263 -4.98 17.30 3.99
CA ASP A 263 -3.68 17.98 4.03
C ASP A 263 -2.94 17.69 5.35
N LEU A 264 -1.68 18.08 5.45
CA LEU A 264 -0.89 17.81 6.64
C LEU A 264 -1.41 18.53 7.88
N GLU A 265 -2.08 19.66 7.73
CA GLU A 265 -2.65 20.43 8.85
C GLU A 265 -3.71 19.62 9.61
N ILE A 266 -4.42 18.71 8.94
CA ILE A 266 -5.38 17.83 9.59
C ILE A 266 -4.75 16.99 10.72
N THR A 267 -3.45 16.69 10.61
CA THR A 267 -2.74 15.86 11.61
C THR A 267 -2.58 16.55 12.98
N TYR A 268 -2.82 17.86 13.04
CA TYR A 268 -2.76 18.67 14.26
C TYR A 268 -4.14 18.92 14.85
N THR A 269 -5.21 18.47 14.20
CA THR A 269 -6.59 18.67 14.71
C THR A 269 -6.92 17.74 15.88
N PRO A 270 -7.81 18.16 16.78
CA PRO A 270 -8.28 17.31 17.88
C PRO A 270 -8.96 16.01 17.39
N GLU A 271 -9.71 16.08 16.29
CA GLU A 271 -10.42 14.95 15.69
C GLU A 271 -9.45 13.87 15.21
N PHE A 272 -8.39 14.28 14.48
CA PHE A 272 -7.33 13.37 14.04
C PHE A 272 -6.63 12.72 15.24
N THR A 273 -6.25 13.53 16.21
CA THR A 273 -5.55 13.07 17.42
C THR A 273 -6.42 12.11 18.24
N ALA A 274 -7.73 12.34 18.32
CA ALA A 274 -8.67 11.45 19.01
C ALA A 274 -8.71 10.06 18.36
N VAL A 275 -8.77 9.99 17.03
CA VAL A 275 -8.76 8.71 16.31
C VAL A 275 -7.44 7.95 16.51
N VAL A 276 -6.30 8.65 16.42
CA VAL A 276 -4.98 8.04 16.69
C VAL A 276 -4.91 7.51 18.12
N HIS A 277 -5.43 8.25 19.11
CA HIS A 277 -5.44 7.85 20.51
C HIS A 277 -6.36 6.63 20.75
N GLU A 278 -7.55 6.60 20.14
CA GLU A 278 -8.47 5.46 20.15
C GLU A 278 -7.79 4.18 19.66
N LEU A 279 -7.18 4.21 18.45
CA LEU A 279 -6.46 3.08 17.88
C LEU A 279 -5.28 2.63 18.74
N ARG A 280 -4.54 3.58 19.32
CA ARG A 280 -3.44 3.29 20.25
C ARG A 280 -3.95 2.58 21.52
N GLY A 281 -5.12 2.98 22.02
CA GLY A 281 -5.78 2.33 23.15
C GLY A 281 -6.06 0.85 22.89
N HIS A 282 -6.62 0.52 21.73
CA HIS A 282 -6.89 -0.86 21.32
C HIS A 282 -5.60 -1.71 21.23
N ILE A 283 -4.54 -1.17 20.63
CA ILE A 283 -3.25 -1.87 20.56
C ILE A 283 -2.63 -2.06 21.95
N GLY A 284 -2.79 -1.07 22.83
CA GLY A 284 -2.31 -1.15 24.22
C GLY A 284 -3.01 -2.22 25.04
N ALA A 285 -4.34 -2.35 24.92
CA ALA A 285 -5.14 -3.38 25.59
C ALA A 285 -4.69 -4.79 25.17
N MET A 286 -4.54 -5.03 23.87
CA MET A 286 -4.09 -6.32 23.34
C MET A 286 -2.70 -6.74 23.83
N ARG A 287 -1.78 -5.77 24.03
CA ARG A 287 -0.44 -6.05 24.57
C ARG A 287 -0.50 -6.54 26.03
N LYS A 288 -1.43 -6.01 26.82
CA LYS A 288 -1.61 -6.42 28.24
C LYS A 288 -2.20 -7.81 28.34
N GLU A 289 -3.29 -8.10 27.58
CA GLU A 289 -3.90 -9.42 27.54
C GLU A 289 -2.91 -10.51 27.08
N GLY A 290 -2.09 -10.22 26.06
CA GLY A 290 -1.06 -11.17 25.59
C GLY A 290 0.09 -11.40 26.58
N ALA A 291 0.35 -10.46 27.49
CA ALA A 291 1.34 -10.61 28.55
C ALA A 291 0.82 -11.44 29.73
N GLU A 292 -0.47 -11.35 30.03
CA GLU A 292 -1.13 -12.12 31.11
C GLU A 292 -1.28 -13.63 30.74
N VAL A 293 -1.48 -13.95 29.46
CA VAL A 293 -1.60 -15.33 28.96
C VAL A 293 -0.22 -16.02 28.87
N ALA A 294 0.88 -15.27 28.86
CA ALA A 294 2.24 -15.79 28.75
C ALA A 294 2.94 -16.03 30.12
N GLN A 295 2.26 -15.72 31.23
CA GLN A 295 2.67 -16.05 32.61
C GLN A 295 1.91 -17.27 33.10
#